data_72bb03bef894477040271d5675f8795e
#
_entry.id   72bb03bef894477040271d5675f8795e
#
_cell.length_a   1.000
_cell.length_b   1.000
_cell.length_c   1.000
_cell.angle_alpha   90.00
_cell.angle_beta   90.00
_cell.angle_gamma   90.00
#
_symmetry.space_group_name_H-M   'P 1'
#
loop_
_entity.id
_entity.type
_entity.pdbx_description
1 polymer ?
#
loop_
_entity_poly.entity_id
_entity_poly.type
_entity_poly.pdbx_seq_one_letter_code
_entity_poly.pdbx_strand_id
1 'polypeptide(L)' 'PNSSPAPGAPGWQDALKRELAHCATQGFFERPSCSWAARNKYCGPNRAWGTMAECPARPQ' A
#
# COMPACT_ATOMS: atom_id res chain seq x y z
N PRO A 1 9.35 -4.59 18.67
CA PRO A 1 8.82 -3.80 18.07
C PRO A 1 8.97 -3.27 16.67
N ASN A 2 8.55 -4.01 15.74
CA ASN A 2 8.55 -3.55 14.37
C ASN A 2 7.18 -3.09 13.98
N SER A 3 6.76 -2.03 14.57
CA SER A 3 5.49 -1.48 14.14
C SER A 3 5.69 -0.68 12.87
N SER A 4 4.75 -0.81 11.97
CA SER A 4 4.76 0.01 10.77
C SER A 4 4.47 1.45 11.14
N PRO A 5 5.02 2.42 10.41
CA PRO A 5 4.66 3.80 10.66
C PRO A 5 3.17 4.03 10.43
N ALA A 6 2.61 5.02 11.09
CA ALA A 6 1.24 5.40 10.84
C ALA A 6 1.07 5.74 9.35
N PRO A 7 -0.12 5.53 8.78
CA PRO A 7 -0.30 5.75 7.33
C PRO A 7 0.13 7.12 6.84
N GLY A 8 0.01 8.16 7.63
CA GLY A 8 0.42 9.49 7.21
C GLY A 8 1.81 9.90 7.67
N ALA A 9 2.57 9.01 8.31
CA ALA A 9 3.88 9.35 8.89
C ALA A 9 4.97 9.39 7.82
N PRO A 10 6.09 10.06 8.07
CA PRO A 10 7.25 10.00 7.17
C PRO A 10 7.67 8.55 6.96
N GLY A 11 8.05 8.23 5.73
CA GLY A 11 8.44 6.86 5.40
C GLY A 11 7.29 5.95 5.04
N TRP A 12 6.09 6.49 4.91
CA TRP A 12 4.93 5.67 4.56
C TRP A 12 5.09 5.00 3.19
N GLN A 13 5.82 5.63 2.27
CA GLN A 13 6.04 5.03 0.96
C GLN A 13 6.83 3.74 1.08
N ASP A 14 7.87 3.73 1.91
CA ASP A 14 8.65 2.51 2.12
C ASP A 14 7.84 1.44 2.82
N ALA A 15 7.00 1.83 3.76
CA ALA A 15 6.12 0.89 4.44
C ALA A 15 5.14 0.27 3.44
N LEU A 16 4.58 1.08 2.55
CA LEU A 16 3.69 0.58 1.51
C LEU A 16 4.40 -0.43 0.61
N LYS A 17 5.61 -0.09 0.17
CA LYS A 17 6.38 -1.00 -0.68
C LYS A 17 6.63 -2.33 0.01
N ARG A 18 6.96 -2.30 1.29
CA ARG A 18 7.20 -3.53 2.04
C ARG A 18 5.93 -4.36 2.18
N GLU A 19 4.80 -3.69 2.41
CA GLU A 19 3.54 -4.41 2.51
C GLU A 19 3.14 -5.02 1.18
N LEU A 20 3.35 -4.30 0.08
CA LEU A 20 3.08 -4.86 -1.24
C LEU A 20 3.97 -6.04 -1.55
N ALA A 21 5.25 -5.97 -1.16
CA ALA A 21 6.16 -7.09 -1.34
C ALA A 21 5.70 -8.31 -0.53
N HIS A 22 5.20 -8.08 0.68
CA HIS A 22 4.65 -9.15 1.49
C HIS A 22 3.41 -9.74 0.81
N CYS A 23 2.56 -8.88 0.26
CA CYS A 23 1.37 -9.35 -0.45
C CYS A 23 1.72 -10.27 -1.61
N ALA A 24 2.85 -10.02 -2.26
CA ALA A 24 3.29 -10.85 -3.38
C ALA A 24 3.62 -12.27 -2.97
N THR A 25 3.81 -12.52 -1.68
CA THR A 25 4.06 -13.87 -1.18
C THR A 25 2.79 -14.63 -0.84
N GLN A 26 1.64 -13.97 -0.93
CA GLN A 26 0.35 -14.60 -0.62
C GLN A 26 -0.09 -15.51 -1.76
N GLY A 27 -1.12 -16.29 -1.51
CA GLY A 27 -1.72 -17.11 -2.54
C GLY A 27 -2.31 -16.26 -3.66
N PHE A 28 -2.48 -16.89 -4.81
CA PHE A 28 -2.91 -16.18 -6.01
C PHE A 28 -4.20 -15.38 -5.80
N PHE A 29 -5.13 -15.97 -5.07
CA PHE A 29 -6.42 -15.29 -4.87
C PHE A 29 -6.37 -14.22 -3.80
N GLU A 30 -5.40 -14.28 -2.89
CA GLU A 30 -5.28 -13.29 -1.82
C GLU A 30 -4.48 -12.06 -2.24
N ARG A 31 -3.66 -12.17 -3.27
CA ARG A 31 -2.81 -11.06 -3.70
C ARG A 31 -3.56 -9.78 -4.02
N PRO A 32 -4.64 -9.84 -4.82
CA PRO A 32 -5.36 -8.61 -5.14
C PRO A 32 -5.94 -7.93 -3.91
N SER A 33 -6.55 -8.70 -3.01
CA SER A 33 -7.12 -8.15 -1.80
C SER A 33 -6.05 -7.55 -0.89
N CYS A 34 -4.94 -8.25 -0.73
CA CYS A 34 -3.83 -7.79 0.10
C CYS A 34 -3.27 -6.48 -0.45
N SER A 35 -2.98 -6.44 -1.75
CA SER A 35 -2.42 -5.25 -2.38
C SER A 35 -3.36 -4.07 -2.30
N TRP A 36 -4.64 -4.32 -2.54
CA TRP A 36 -5.63 -3.26 -2.51
C TRP A 36 -5.79 -2.68 -1.12
N ALA A 37 -5.81 -3.56 -0.11
CA ALA A 37 -5.89 -3.12 1.28
C ALA A 37 -4.68 -2.26 1.66
N ALA A 38 -3.49 -2.67 1.25
CA ALA A 38 -2.28 -1.90 1.53
C ALA A 38 -2.33 -0.53 0.85
N ARG A 39 -2.75 -0.49 -0.41
CA ARG A 39 -2.86 0.77 -1.13
C ARG A 39 -3.89 1.70 -0.49
N ASN A 40 -5.04 1.17 -0.13
CA ASN A 40 -6.07 1.98 0.53
C ASN A 40 -5.57 2.54 1.86
N LYS A 41 -4.79 1.76 2.58
CA LYS A 41 -4.27 2.18 3.86
C LYS A 41 -3.33 3.38 3.75
N TYR A 42 -2.51 3.42 2.70
CA TYR A 42 -1.48 4.46 2.56
C TYR A 42 -1.83 5.52 1.52
N CYS A 43 -2.36 5.12 0.38
CA CYS A 43 -2.60 6.07 -0.70
C CYS A 43 -3.74 7.03 -0.40
N GLY A 44 -4.80 6.54 0.24
CA GLY A 44 -5.96 7.37 0.56
C GLY A 44 -5.66 8.50 1.53
N PRO A 45 -5.17 8.20 2.75
CA PRO A 45 -4.87 9.25 3.72
C PRO A 45 -3.84 10.26 3.25
N ASN A 46 -2.92 9.83 2.40
CA ASN A 46 -1.86 10.71 1.90
C ASN A 46 -2.23 11.39 0.59
N ARG A 47 -3.43 11.13 0.08
CA ARG A 47 -3.89 11.69 -1.20
C ARG A 47 -2.90 11.42 -2.32
N ALA A 48 -2.40 10.21 -2.34
CA ALA A 48 -1.32 9.85 -3.26
C ALA A 48 -1.80 9.09 -4.49
N TRP A 49 -3.09 8.83 -4.61
CA TRP A 49 -3.63 8.12 -5.77
C TRP A 49 -3.26 8.87 -7.06
N GLY A 50 -2.69 8.14 -7.99
CA GLY A 50 -2.29 8.70 -9.26
C GLY A 50 -0.97 9.45 -9.26
N THR A 51 -0.26 9.46 -8.13
CA THR A 51 0.99 10.22 -8.02
C THR A 51 2.23 9.35 -8.09
N MET A 52 2.09 8.05 -7.93
CA MET A 52 3.25 7.16 -7.92
C MET A 52 2.82 5.75 -8.33
N ALA A 53 3.80 4.93 -8.68
CA ALA A 53 3.50 3.57 -9.17
C ALA A 53 2.75 2.73 -8.15
N GLU A 54 3.09 2.86 -6.87
CA GLU A 54 2.45 2.11 -5.81
C GLU A 54 1.03 2.60 -5.52
N CYS A 55 0.70 3.80 -5.96
CA CYS A 55 -0.64 4.38 -5.80
C CYS A 55 -1.17 4.76 -7.17
N PRO A 56 -1.59 3.77 -7.98
CA PRO A 56 -2.06 4.07 -9.33
C PRO A 56 -3.35 4.88 -9.30
N ALA A 57 -3.66 5.50 -10.41
CA ALA A 57 -4.91 6.25 -10.53
C ALA A 57 -6.08 5.32 -10.28
N ARG A 58 -7.03 5.73 -9.45
CA ARG A 58 -8.18 4.89 -9.16
C ARG A 58 -9.11 4.85 -10.37
N PRO A 59 -9.64 3.67 -10.66
CA PRO A 59 -10.64 3.60 -11.73
C PRO A 59 -11.88 4.39 -11.33
N GLN A 60 -12.48 5.02 -12.28
CA GLN A 60 -13.70 5.79 -12.07
C GLN A 60 -14.92 4.90 -12.13
#